data_be2dc1bfc4a19620589db9b012bf629b
#
_entry.id   be2dc1bfc4a19620589db9b012bf629b
#
_cell.length_a   1.000
_cell.length_b   1.000
_cell.length_c   1.000
_cell.angle_alpha   90.00
_cell.angle_beta   90.00
_cell.angle_gamma   90.00
#
_symmetry.space_group_name_H-M   'P 1'
#
loop_
_entity.id
_entity.type
_entity.pdbx_description
1 polymer ?
#
loop_
_entity_poly.entity_id
_entity_poly.type
_entity_poly.pdbx_seq_one_letter_code
_entity_poly.pdbx_strand_id
1 'polypeptide(L)'
;MATATARADGSSRFAEGNRWGWFPSVALAWRMSEESFLKGTHWLDNLKLRLSYGVTGNNNVDDYVTIATASGPSYVVLGGSEIQGYYPNGLVNTGLIWEKVKEFDLGLDFSALSNRINLTADFYHRLSDGQIMDRIVPVETGETKATFNVGSVRNTGIELGMQFGIIRSKDFIWDLSVNYSRNWNKILELSNGKVDEIASNRFIGEPLNVLRDYIHTDVITDKGVTMHTKDGDIHYTLQELYAKYGSKYKWYEGQIAVNDWNNDGKITDEDKQIYGCTDPKWVGSLSSNMYYKGFDFSVMIYTKQGQWARSYFHDKYMKWSDRGNQHMAMDFYIPKGAPVIDHTTGDIVYATETHYGEYPYPNNSDTSAGGYFSDKGSAKGEGFQYQK
;
A
#
# COMPACT_ATOMS: atom_id res chain seq x y z
N MET A 1 -7.13 -37.67 9.51
CA MET A 1 -6.83 -37.01 10.80
C MET A 1 -7.76 -35.83 10.95
N ALA A 2 -8.34 -35.65 12.16
CA ALA A 2 -9.15 -34.48 12.48
C ALA A 2 -8.68 -33.89 13.81
N THR A 3 -8.63 -32.58 13.89
CA THR A 3 -8.26 -31.85 15.11
C THR A 3 -9.29 -30.77 15.35
N ALA A 4 -9.75 -30.63 16.58
CA ALA A 4 -10.59 -29.54 17.02
C ALA A 4 -9.98 -28.91 18.27
N THR A 5 -9.91 -27.58 18.29
CA THR A 5 -9.40 -26.84 19.46
C THR A 5 -10.35 -25.71 19.81
N ALA A 6 -10.39 -25.38 21.09
CA ALA A 6 -11.07 -24.17 21.56
C ALA A 6 -10.16 -23.49 22.59
N ARG A 7 -9.93 -22.20 22.40
CA ARG A 7 -9.14 -21.36 23.30
C ARG A 7 -10.02 -20.26 23.87
N ALA A 8 -9.86 -19.98 25.14
CA ALA A 8 -10.47 -18.83 25.80
C ALA A 8 -9.36 -17.93 26.33
N ASP A 9 -9.35 -16.68 25.89
CA ASP A 9 -8.37 -15.67 26.30
C ASP A 9 -9.07 -14.56 27.06
N GLY A 10 -8.45 -14.06 28.12
CA GLY A 10 -8.94 -12.93 28.90
C GLY A 10 -8.02 -11.72 28.78
N SER A 11 -8.59 -10.52 28.63
CA SER A 11 -7.85 -9.26 28.63
C SER A 11 -8.49 -8.23 29.55
N SER A 12 -7.70 -7.63 30.43
CA SER A 12 -8.12 -6.55 31.32
C SER A 12 -8.34 -5.21 30.61
N ARG A 13 -7.94 -5.09 29.33
CA ARG A 13 -8.15 -3.89 28.52
C ARG A 13 -9.63 -3.68 28.17
N PHE A 14 -10.42 -4.74 28.20
CA PHE A 14 -11.86 -4.68 27.95
C PHE A 14 -12.66 -4.54 29.24
N ALA A 15 -13.83 -3.93 29.14
CA ALA A 15 -14.75 -3.77 30.25
C ALA A 15 -15.27 -5.14 30.76
N GLU A 16 -15.80 -5.12 31.96
CA GLU A 16 -16.44 -6.29 32.56
C GLU A 16 -17.53 -6.83 31.62
N GLY A 17 -17.56 -8.14 31.44
CA GLY A 17 -18.46 -8.80 30.47
C GLY A 17 -17.84 -9.02 29.09
N ASN A 18 -16.86 -8.20 28.67
CA ASN A 18 -16.22 -8.27 27.35
C ASN A 18 -14.77 -8.78 27.40
N ARG A 19 -14.26 -9.09 28.60
CA ARG A 19 -12.86 -9.48 28.81
C ARG A 19 -12.48 -10.80 28.15
N TRP A 20 -13.44 -11.72 28.00
CA TRP A 20 -13.17 -13.07 27.53
C TRP A 20 -13.54 -13.22 26.05
N GLY A 21 -12.59 -13.70 25.26
CA GLY A 21 -12.78 -14.11 23.87
C GLY A 21 -12.68 -15.62 23.70
N TRP A 22 -13.54 -16.19 22.84
CA TRP A 22 -13.52 -17.61 22.48
C TRP A 22 -13.09 -17.78 21.04
N PHE A 23 -12.10 -18.65 20.81
CA PHE A 23 -11.42 -18.84 19.54
C PHE A 23 -11.37 -20.33 19.19
N PRO A 24 -12.45 -20.87 18.58
CA PRO A 24 -12.48 -22.24 18.11
C PRO A 24 -11.70 -22.41 16.82
N SER A 25 -11.15 -23.62 16.60
CA SER A 25 -10.63 -24.04 15.31
C SER A 25 -10.87 -25.51 15.03
N VAL A 26 -10.96 -25.86 13.76
CA VAL A 26 -11.07 -27.24 13.27
C VAL A 26 -10.15 -27.41 12.07
N ALA A 27 -9.45 -28.54 12.03
CA ALA A 27 -8.61 -28.92 10.91
C ALA A 27 -8.81 -30.38 10.54
N LEU A 28 -8.87 -30.65 9.26
CA LEU A 28 -8.96 -31.96 8.66
C LEU A 28 -7.75 -32.17 7.75
N ALA A 29 -7.21 -33.38 7.78
CA ALA A 29 -6.15 -33.78 6.88
C ALA A 29 -6.43 -35.19 6.35
N TRP A 30 -6.43 -35.31 5.02
CA TRP A 30 -6.63 -36.56 4.33
C TRP A 30 -5.38 -36.91 3.55
N ARG A 31 -4.71 -38.02 3.95
CA ARG A 31 -3.56 -38.55 3.26
C ARG A 31 -4.03 -39.49 2.14
N MET A 32 -4.24 -38.95 0.98
CA MET A 32 -4.77 -39.65 -0.19
C MET A 32 -3.83 -40.73 -0.70
N SER A 33 -2.50 -40.54 -0.56
CA SER A 33 -1.48 -41.52 -0.95
C SER A 33 -1.58 -42.87 -0.22
N GLU A 34 -2.22 -42.91 0.96
CA GLU A 34 -2.41 -44.16 1.72
C GLU A 34 -3.70 -44.90 1.35
N GLU A 35 -4.55 -44.30 0.51
CA GLU A 35 -5.80 -44.89 0.10
C GLU A 35 -5.59 -45.99 -0.95
N SER A 36 -6.46 -46.98 -0.97
CA SER A 36 -6.34 -48.18 -1.83
C SER A 36 -6.22 -47.85 -3.33
N PHE A 37 -6.80 -46.75 -3.78
CA PHE A 37 -6.75 -46.31 -5.16
C PHE A 37 -5.44 -45.63 -5.57
N LEU A 38 -4.58 -45.22 -4.61
CA LEU A 38 -3.26 -44.62 -4.87
C LEU A 38 -2.09 -45.41 -4.29
N LYS A 39 -2.34 -46.32 -3.37
CA LYS A 39 -1.32 -47.08 -2.62
C LYS A 39 -0.34 -47.88 -3.50
N GLY A 40 -0.70 -48.19 -4.74
CA GLY A 40 0.17 -48.87 -5.68
C GLY A 40 0.97 -47.95 -6.62
N THR A 41 0.92 -46.66 -6.44
CA THR A 41 1.54 -45.69 -7.33
C THR A 41 2.99 -45.43 -6.91
N HIS A 42 3.95 -46.12 -7.51
CA HIS A 42 5.36 -46.11 -7.11
C HIS A 42 6.09 -44.77 -7.22
N TRP A 43 5.59 -43.85 -8.02
CA TRP A 43 6.21 -42.53 -8.21
C TRP A 43 5.67 -41.49 -7.19
N LEU A 44 4.54 -41.75 -6.52
CA LEU A 44 3.88 -40.89 -5.59
C LEU A 44 4.31 -41.23 -4.17
N ASP A 45 5.04 -40.33 -3.51
CA ASP A 45 5.51 -40.54 -2.13
C ASP A 45 4.50 -40.02 -1.11
N ASN A 46 3.87 -38.88 -1.37
CA ASN A 46 2.85 -38.30 -0.50
C ASN A 46 1.88 -37.44 -1.31
N LEU A 47 0.60 -37.60 -0.99
CA LEU A 47 -0.46 -36.70 -1.43
C LEU A 47 -1.41 -36.49 -0.28
N LYS A 48 -1.44 -35.27 0.25
CA LYS A 48 -2.23 -34.91 1.43
C LYS A 48 -3.02 -33.64 1.18
N LEU A 49 -4.31 -33.73 1.38
CA LEU A 49 -5.21 -32.58 1.37
C LEU A 49 -5.42 -32.10 2.82
N ARG A 50 -5.35 -30.79 3.01
CA ARG A 50 -5.57 -30.11 4.28
C ARG A 50 -6.73 -29.13 4.15
N LEU A 51 -7.58 -29.07 5.15
CA LEU A 51 -8.68 -28.12 5.25
C LEU A 51 -8.75 -27.63 6.68
N SER A 52 -8.72 -26.33 6.86
CA SER A 52 -8.88 -25.77 8.20
C SER A 52 -9.79 -24.54 8.21
N TYR A 53 -10.44 -24.37 9.34
CA TYR A 53 -11.17 -23.15 9.67
C TYR A 53 -10.89 -22.80 11.12
N GLY A 54 -10.52 -21.54 11.35
CA GLY A 54 -10.20 -21.08 12.69
C GLY A 54 -10.62 -19.62 12.92
N VAL A 55 -10.84 -19.31 14.18
CA VAL A 55 -11.04 -17.94 14.64
C VAL A 55 -9.92 -17.60 15.60
N THR A 56 -9.29 -16.43 15.38
CA THR A 56 -8.30 -15.87 16.30
C THR A 56 -8.76 -14.49 16.76
N GLY A 57 -8.29 -14.06 17.93
CA GLY A 57 -8.60 -12.77 18.52
C GLY A 57 -7.42 -11.84 18.51
N ASN A 58 -7.70 -10.55 18.40
CA ASN A 58 -6.74 -9.49 18.62
C ASN A 58 -7.30 -8.52 19.67
N ASN A 59 -6.48 -8.18 20.67
CA ASN A 59 -6.81 -7.24 21.74
C ASN A 59 -5.86 -6.03 21.72
N ASN A 60 -5.32 -5.68 20.55
CA ASN A 60 -4.41 -4.55 20.40
C ASN A 60 -5.19 -3.23 20.51
N VAL A 61 -5.41 -2.81 21.73
CA VAL A 61 -6.07 -1.57 22.12
C VAL A 61 -5.28 -0.95 23.27
N ASP A 62 -5.33 0.36 23.39
CA ASP A 62 -4.62 1.09 24.43
C ASP A 62 -5.13 0.68 25.84
N ASP A 63 -4.25 0.78 26.83
CA ASP A 63 -4.62 0.52 28.19
C ASP A 63 -5.62 1.62 28.67
N TYR A 64 -6.57 1.21 29.50
CA TYR A 64 -7.60 2.08 30.07
C TYR A 64 -8.62 2.67 29.11
N VAL A 65 -8.64 2.31 27.82
CA VAL A 65 -9.59 2.86 26.82
C VAL A 65 -11.07 2.60 27.18
N THR A 66 -11.34 1.60 28.00
CA THR A 66 -12.68 1.25 28.49
C THR A 66 -12.98 1.80 29.89
N ILE A 67 -12.09 2.62 30.45
CA ILE A 67 -12.21 3.18 31.80
C ILE A 67 -12.20 4.71 31.70
N ALA A 68 -13.19 5.36 32.32
CA ALA A 68 -13.23 6.80 32.41
C ALA A 68 -12.04 7.31 33.22
N THR A 69 -11.19 8.10 32.58
CA THR A 69 -10.06 8.77 33.22
C THR A 69 -10.26 10.28 33.16
N ALA A 70 -9.63 11.02 34.06
CA ALA A 70 -9.64 12.47 34.07
C ALA A 70 -8.24 13.00 33.79
N SER A 71 -8.17 14.00 32.92
CA SER A 71 -6.97 14.79 32.64
C SER A 71 -7.02 16.08 33.44
N GLY A 72 -5.87 16.51 33.93
CA GLY A 72 -5.73 17.75 34.68
C GLY A 72 -4.47 17.74 35.54
N PRO A 73 -4.23 18.81 36.30
CA PRO A 73 -5.13 19.95 36.52
C PRO A 73 -5.23 20.91 35.32
N SER A 74 -6.44 21.39 35.05
CA SER A 74 -6.71 22.53 34.19
C SER A 74 -7.18 23.69 35.05
N TYR A 75 -6.86 24.93 34.66
CA TYR A 75 -7.22 26.10 35.44
C TYR A 75 -8.32 26.86 34.71
N VAL A 76 -9.37 27.20 35.45
CA VAL A 76 -10.48 28.02 34.99
C VAL A 76 -10.55 29.29 35.89
N VAL A 77 -10.67 30.45 35.28
CA VAL A 77 -10.86 31.68 36.01
C VAL A 77 -12.36 31.92 36.23
N LEU A 78 -12.81 31.82 37.47
CA LEU A 78 -14.18 32.09 37.88
C LEU A 78 -14.18 33.21 38.96
N GLY A 79 -14.90 34.30 38.66
CA GLY A 79 -14.97 35.43 39.62
C GLY A 79 -13.62 36.09 39.94
N GLY A 80 -12.64 36.04 39.04
CA GLY A 80 -11.30 36.61 39.23
C GLY A 80 -10.32 35.71 40.00
N SER A 81 -10.71 34.47 40.35
CA SER A 81 -9.85 33.49 41.00
C SER A 81 -9.59 32.30 40.09
N GLU A 82 -8.35 31.80 40.09
CA GLU A 82 -7.99 30.54 39.42
C GLU A 82 -8.51 29.36 40.24
N ILE A 83 -9.32 28.52 39.59
CA ILE A 83 -9.84 27.27 40.16
C ILE A 83 -9.29 26.12 39.39
N GLN A 84 -8.69 25.16 40.09
CA GLN A 84 -8.21 23.93 39.52
C GLN A 84 -9.38 23.00 39.20
N GLY A 85 -9.42 22.50 37.97
CA GLY A 85 -10.43 21.57 37.48
C GLY A 85 -9.85 20.34 36.80
N TYR A 86 -10.68 19.34 36.60
CA TYR A 86 -10.37 18.14 35.82
C TYR A 86 -11.43 17.96 34.75
N TYR A 87 -11.05 17.42 33.61
CA TYR A 87 -11.96 17.13 32.52
C TYR A 87 -11.82 15.67 32.08
N PRO A 88 -12.86 15.06 31.51
CA PRO A 88 -12.78 13.69 30.99
C PRO A 88 -11.65 13.55 29.93
N ASN A 89 -10.89 12.46 30.00
CA ASN A 89 -9.82 12.17 29.05
C ASN A 89 -10.33 11.18 27.99
N GLY A 90 -11.02 11.67 26.99
CA GLY A 90 -11.58 10.89 25.91
C GLY A 90 -12.97 10.32 26.17
N LEU A 91 -13.62 9.89 25.12
CA LEU A 91 -14.91 9.21 25.18
C LEU A 91 -14.69 7.71 25.39
N VAL A 92 -15.22 7.20 26.51
CA VAL A 92 -15.11 5.81 26.89
C VAL A 92 -16.12 4.95 26.14
N ASN A 93 -15.66 3.86 25.56
CA ASN A 93 -16.51 2.82 24.97
C ASN A 93 -16.37 1.51 25.75
N THR A 94 -17.31 1.26 26.67
CA THR A 94 -17.34 0.00 27.44
C THR A 94 -17.83 -1.19 26.62
N GLY A 95 -18.35 -0.96 25.42
CA GLY A 95 -18.81 -1.99 24.48
C GLY A 95 -17.69 -2.63 23.66
N LEU A 96 -16.44 -2.19 23.82
CA LEU A 96 -15.32 -2.77 23.07
C LEU A 96 -15.15 -4.26 23.39
N ILE A 97 -14.97 -5.04 22.32
CA ILE A 97 -14.74 -6.49 22.34
C ILE A 97 -13.49 -6.86 21.54
N TRP A 98 -13.08 -8.09 21.63
CA TRP A 98 -12.02 -8.67 20.83
C TRP A 98 -12.31 -8.52 19.34
N GLU A 99 -11.34 -7.99 18.58
CA GLU A 99 -11.33 -8.12 17.14
C GLU A 99 -11.20 -9.59 16.76
N LYS A 100 -11.98 -10.05 15.76
CA LYS A 100 -12.00 -11.43 15.31
C LYS A 100 -11.44 -11.58 13.91
N VAL A 101 -10.50 -12.49 13.77
CA VAL A 101 -9.99 -12.92 12.47
C VAL A 101 -10.48 -14.33 12.21
N LYS A 102 -11.31 -14.47 11.19
CA LYS A 102 -11.86 -15.74 10.71
C LYS A 102 -11.08 -16.17 9.49
N GLU A 103 -10.50 -17.34 9.50
CA GLU A 103 -9.67 -17.84 8.41
C GLU A 103 -10.11 -19.24 7.98
N PHE A 104 -10.28 -19.38 6.67
CA PHE A 104 -10.42 -20.65 5.98
C PHE A 104 -9.15 -20.91 5.19
N ASP A 105 -8.62 -22.12 5.26
CA ASP A 105 -7.42 -22.54 4.56
C ASP A 105 -7.63 -23.91 3.91
N LEU A 106 -7.22 -24.02 2.63
CA LEU A 106 -7.19 -25.25 1.85
C LEU A 106 -5.76 -25.48 1.35
N GLY A 107 -5.13 -26.54 1.83
CA GLY A 107 -3.75 -26.88 1.52
C GLY A 107 -3.59 -28.23 0.83
N LEU A 108 -2.61 -28.32 -0.04
CA LEU A 108 -2.18 -29.54 -0.72
C LEU A 108 -0.69 -29.76 -0.47
N ASP A 109 -0.32 -30.92 0.08
CA ASP A 109 1.06 -31.37 0.18
C ASP A 109 1.25 -32.52 -0.81
N PHE A 110 2.19 -32.39 -1.71
CA PHE A 110 2.54 -33.38 -2.72
C PHE A 110 4.03 -33.69 -2.69
N SER A 111 4.40 -34.97 -2.74
CA SER A 111 5.77 -35.41 -2.92
C SER A 111 5.83 -36.59 -3.89
N ALA A 112 6.86 -36.59 -4.72
CA ALA A 112 7.02 -37.61 -5.75
C ALA A 112 8.50 -37.93 -6.03
N LEU A 113 8.73 -39.08 -6.69
CA LEU A 113 10.01 -39.56 -7.19
C LEU A 113 11.07 -39.65 -6.08
N SER A 114 10.72 -40.34 -4.96
CA SER A 114 11.56 -40.48 -3.78
C SER A 114 11.92 -39.11 -3.18
N ASN A 115 10.92 -38.27 -3.01
CA ASN A 115 11.00 -36.89 -2.50
C ASN A 115 11.90 -35.94 -3.33
N ARG A 116 12.10 -36.27 -4.61
CA ARG A 116 12.79 -35.36 -5.51
C ARG A 116 11.96 -34.15 -5.92
N ILE A 117 10.65 -34.30 -5.90
CA ILE A 117 9.69 -33.24 -6.16
C ILE A 117 8.82 -33.10 -4.92
N ASN A 118 8.85 -31.93 -4.31
CA ASN A 118 7.95 -31.58 -3.22
C ASN A 118 7.23 -30.28 -3.58
N LEU A 119 5.91 -30.28 -3.41
CA LEU A 119 5.05 -29.14 -3.65
C LEU A 119 4.16 -28.94 -2.44
N THR A 120 4.06 -27.70 -1.97
CA THR A 120 3.01 -27.24 -1.08
C THR A 120 2.22 -26.14 -1.76
N ALA A 121 0.91 -26.22 -1.70
CA ALA A 121 0.02 -25.20 -2.25
C ALA A 121 -1.06 -24.91 -1.24
N ASP A 122 -1.18 -23.65 -0.85
CA ASP A 122 -2.18 -23.19 0.12
C ASP A 122 -3.01 -22.08 -0.51
N PHE A 123 -4.32 -22.18 -0.32
CA PHE A 123 -5.28 -21.13 -0.60
C PHE A 123 -5.94 -20.72 0.71
N TYR A 124 -5.89 -19.44 1.04
CA TYR A 124 -6.53 -18.93 2.23
C TYR A 124 -7.54 -17.82 1.94
N HIS A 125 -8.53 -17.75 2.81
CA HIS A 125 -9.50 -16.67 2.86
C HIS A 125 -9.66 -16.20 4.30
N ARG A 126 -9.17 -14.99 4.58
CA ARG A 126 -9.14 -14.38 5.91
C ARG A 126 -10.01 -13.15 5.95
N LEU A 127 -10.89 -13.08 6.93
CA LEU A 127 -11.73 -11.94 7.23
C LEU A 127 -11.40 -11.41 8.62
N SER A 128 -10.82 -10.21 8.70
CA SER A 128 -10.70 -9.45 9.94
C SER A 128 -11.96 -8.62 10.11
N ASP A 129 -12.70 -8.88 11.18
CA ASP A 129 -14.05 -8.37 11.43
C ASP A 129 -14.11 -7.67 12.78
N GLY A 130 -14.80 -6.52 12.84
CA GLY A 130 -14.86 -5.70 14.04
C GLY A 130 -13.49 -5.15 14.44
N GLN A 131 -12.73 -4.62 13.47
CA GLN A 131 -11.43 -4.01 13.75
C GLN A 131 -11.57 -2.87 14.76
N ILE A 132 -10.63 -2.80 15.69
CA ILE A 132 -10.62 -1.74 16.71
C ILE A 132 -9.99 -0.49 16.08
N MET A 133 -10.83 0.50 15.82
CA MET A 133 -10.46 1.73 15.13
C MET A 133 -11.09 2.96 15.77
N ASP A 134 -10.41 4.10 15.60
CA ASP A 134 -10.98 5.39 15.95
C ASP A 134 -12.05 5.80 14.93
N ARG A 135 -13.20 6.24 15.41
CA ARG A 135 -14.31 6.80 14.65
C ARG A 135 -14.53 8.23 15.07
N ILE A 136 -14.76 9.12 14.10
CA ILE A 136 -15.15 10.51 14.38
C ILE A 136 -16.52 10.50 15.07
N VAL A 137 -16.64 11.24 16.16
CA VAL A 137 -17.88 11.40 16.91
C VAL A 137 -18.38 12.84 16.82
N PRO A 138 -19.69 13.08 17.03
CA PRO A 138 -20.24 14.43 17.02
C PRO A 138 -19.55 15.32 18.07
N VAL A 139 -19.31 16.57 17.72
CA VAL A 139 -18.61 17.54 18.58
C VAL A 139 -19.33 17.82 19.91
N GLU A 140 -20.63 17.55 19.96
CA GLU A 140 -21.46 17.65 21.17
C GLU A 140 -21.03 16.65 22.27
N THR A 141 -20.27 15.61 21.91
CA THR A 141 -19.70 14.67 22.89
C THR A 141 -18.51 15.27 23.67
N GLY A 142 -17.99 16.40 23.22
CA GLY A 142 -16.76 17.02 23.75
C GLY A 142 -15.46 16.41 23.22
N GLU A 143 -15.57 15.40 22.37
CA GLU A 143 -14.42 14.69 21.77
C GLU A 143 -14.49 14.71 20.26
N THR A 144 -13.35 14.53 19.60
CA THR A 144 -13.26 14.47 18.13
C THR A 144 -13.37 13.05 17.61
N LYS A 145 -12.97 12.08 18.43
CA LYS A 145 -12.93 10.65 18.06
C LYS A 145 -13.11 9.77 19.29
N ALA A 146 -13.56 8.54 19.06
CA ALA A 146 -13.59 7.48 20.06
C ALA A 146 -13.35 6.13 19.39
N THR A 147 -12.87 5.17 20.18
CA THR A 147 -12.49 3.84 19.69
C THR A 147 -13.70 2.90 19.68
N PHE A 148 -13.91 2.20 18.57
CA PHE A 148 -15.00 1.25 18.34
C PHE A 148 -14.50 -0.02 17.65
N ASN A 149 -15.27 -1.11 17.79
CA ASN A 149 -15.13 -2.26 16.90
C ASN A 149 -15.89 -1.99 15.61
N VAL A 150 -15.21 -1.49 14.60
CA VAL A 150 -15.77 -1.10 13.30
C VAL A 150 -14.81 -1.48 12.20
N GLY A 151 -15.36 -1.62 11.01
CA GLY A 151 -14.56 -1.96 9.85
C GLY A 151 -14.30 -3.46 9.70
N SER A 152 -14.11 -3.84 8.48
CA SER A 152 -13.68 -5.19 8.13
C SER A 152 -12.79 -5.18 6.89
N VAL A 153 -11.79 -6.09 6.91
CA VAL A 153 -10.81 -6.24 5.82
C VAL A 153 -10.70 -7.71 5.47
N ARG A 154 -10.74 -7.98 4.18
CA ARG A 154 -10.57 -9.31 3.62
C ARG A 154 -9.19 -9.45 3.00
N ASN A 155 -8.54 -10.57 3.29
CA ASN A 155 -7.35 -11.04 2.60
C ASN A 155 -7.66 -12.42 2.00
N THR A 156 -7.42 -12.57 0.71
CA THR A 156 -7.50 -13.86 0.03
C THR A 156 -6.17 -14.08 -0.66
N GLY A 157 -5.61 -15.27 -0.58
CA GLY A 157 -4.28 -15.48 -1.15
C GLY A 157 -3.99 -16.90 -1.56
N ILE A 158 -2.90 -17.03 -2.31
CA ILE A 158 -2.32 -18.29 -2.75
C ILE A 158 -0.84 -18.28 -2.38
N GLU A 159 -0.38 -19.38 -1.78
CA GLU A 159 1.02 -19.63 -1.49
C GLU A 159 1.47 -20.94 -2.11
N LEU A 160 2.59 -20.91 -2.82
CA LEU A 160 3.17 -22.08 -3.47
C LEU A 160 4.63 -22.22 -3.03
N GLY A 161 4.97 -23.40 -2.54
CA GLY A 161 6.34 -23.82 -2.23
C GLY A 161 6.69 -25.04 -3.08
N MET A 162 7.77 -24.99 -3.82
CA MET A 162 8.24 -26.07 -4.67
C MET A 162 9.70 -26.36 -4.40
N GLN A 163 10.06 -27.62 -4.25
CA GLN A 163 11.43 -28.08 -4.10
C GLN A 163 11.70 -29.21 -5.08
N PHE A 164 12.82 -29.12 -5.78
CA PHE A 164 13.26 -30.07 -6.80
C PHE A 164 14.68 -30.53 -6.49
N GLY A 165 14.85 -31.84 -6.28
CA GLY A 165 16.15 -32.50 -6.27
C GLY A 165 16.59 -32.81 -7.71
N ILE A 166 17.21 -31.84 -8.38
CA ILE A 166 17.53 -31.93 -9.82
C ILE A 166 18.57 -33.03 -10.07
N ILE A 167 19.65 -33.00 -9.30
CA ILE A 167 20.73 -33.97 -9.40
C ILE A 167 21.02 -34.53 -8.01
N ARG A 168 21.10 -35.86 -7.91
CA ARG A 168 21.46 -36.60 -6.70
C ARG A 168 22.51 -37.66 -7.08
N SER A 169 23.79 -37.25 -7.13
CA SER A 169 24.91 -38.16 -7.32
C SER A 169 25.85 -38.11 -6.14
N LYS A 170 26.82 -39.04 -6.10
CA LYS A 170 27.80 -39.13 -5.01
C LYS A 170 28.62 -37.85 -4.88
N ASP A 171 29.01 -37.26 -6.01
CA ASP A 171 29.95 -36.12 -6.07
C ASP A 171 29.26 -34.79 -6.36
N PHE A 172 27.99 -34.83 -6.83
CA PHE A 172 27.24 -33.61 -7.19
C PHE A 172 25.79 -33.73 -6.76
N ILE A 173 25.34 -32.77 -5.96
CA ILE A 173 23.96 -32.58 -5.52
C ILE A 173 23.51 -31.20 -5.98
N TRP A 174 22.32 -31.12 -6.58
CA TRP A 174 21.73 -29.87 -6.97
C TRP A 174 20.26 -29.85 -6.57
N ASP A 175 19.92 -28.89 -5.70
CA ASP A 175 18.56 -28.62 -5.24
C ASP A 175 18.10 -27.25 -5.70
N LEU A 176 16.87 -27.17 -6.17
CA LEU A 176 16.21 -25.95 -6.57
C LEU A 176 14.94 -25.78 -5.74
N SER A 177 14.75 -24.57 -5.18
CA SER A 177 13.52 -24.22 -4.45
C SER A 177 12.92 -22.98 -5.05
N VAL A 178 11.59 -22.98 -5.23
CA VAL A 178 10.80 -21.85 -5.72
C VAL A 178 9.67 -21.58 -4.75
N ASN A 179 9.53 -20.33 -4.34
CA ASN A 179 8.37 -19.89 -3.57
C ASN A 179 7.65 -18.78 -4.32
N TYR A 180 6.33 -18.80 -4.25
CA TYR A 180 5.47 -17.77 -4.81
C TYR A 180 4.33 -17.51 -3.85
N SER A 181 4.03 -16.24 -3.61
CA SER A 181 2.85 -15.84 -2.86
C SER A 181 2.17 -14.63 -3.49
N ARG A 182 0.84 -14.63 -3.44
CA ARG A 182 0.01 -13.52 -3.85
C ARG A 182 -1.14 -13.34 -2.88
N ASN A 183 -1.29 -12.12 -2.37
CA ASN A 183 -2.40 -11.72 -1.52
C ASN A 183 -3.27 -10.66 -2.21
N TRP A 184 -4.57 -10.81 -2.12
CA TRP A 184 -5.56 -9.80 -2.51
C TRP A 184 -6.19 -9.24 -1.24
N ASN A 185 -5.79 -8.02 -0.87
CA ASN A 185 -6.35 -7.29 0.25
C ASN A 185 -7.52 -6.43 -0.22
N LYS A 186 -8.60 -6.34 0.56
CA LYS A 186 -9.76 -5.54 0.25
C LYS A 186 -10.46 -5.03 1.51
N ILE A 187 -10.68 -3.72 1.57
CA ILE A 187 -11.51 -3.09 2.58
C ILE A 187 -12.98 -3.39 2.26
N LEU A 188 -13.72 -3.95 3.22
CA LEU A 188 -15.15 -4.23 3.07
C LEU A 188 -16.02 -3.21 3.81
N GLU A 189 -15.52 -2.71 4.95
CA GLU A 189 -16.21 -1.76 5.80
C GLU A 189 -15.19 -0.91 6.58
N LEU A 190 -15.50 0.34 6.80
CA LEU A 190 -14.70 1.31 7.55
C LEU A 190 -15.48 1.83 8.77
N SER A 191 -14.96 2.83 9.46
CA SER A 191 -15.51 3.37 10.70
C SER A 191 -16.96 3.85 10.59
N ASN A 192 -17.37 4.33 9.42
CA ASN A 192 -18.72 4.80 9.11
C ASN A 192 -19.49 3.84 8.18
N GLY A 193 -19.20 2.55 8.26
CA GLY A 193 -19.80 1.54 7.41
C GLY A 193 -19.16 1.47 6.02
N LYS A 194 -19.97 1.45 4.96
CA LYS A 194 -19.51 1.38 3.57
C LYS A 194 -19.34 2.76 2.93
N VAL A 195 -18.62 3.64 3.63
CA VAL A 195 -18.34 5.01 3.18
C VAL A 195 -16.83 5.20 3.16
N ASP A 196 -16.32 5.77 2.06
CA ASP A 196 -14.89 6.04 1.89
C ASP A 196 -14.38 7.08 2.90
N GLU A 197 -13.20 6.86 3.43
CA GLU A 197 -12.49 7.79 4.31
C GLU A 197 -11.36 8.48 3.53
N ILE A 198 -11.74 9.51 2.78
CA ILE A 198 -10.82 10.24 1.88
C ILE A 198 -9.62 10.81 2.64
N ALA A 199 -9.83 11.37 3.83
CA ALA A 199 -8.77 11.96 4.64
C ALA A 199 -7.70 10.95 5.10
N SER A 200 -8.07 9.66 5.21
CA SER A 200 -7.19 8.56 5.60
C SER A 200 -6.71 7.73 4.42
N ASN A 201 -7.06 8.10 3.18
CA ASN A 201 -6.80 7.32 1.96
C ASN A 201 -7.30 5.86 2.06
N ARG A 202 -8.50 5.67 2.62
CA ARG A 202 -9.14 4.36 2.76
C ARG A 202 -10.43 4.31 1.95
N PHE A 203 -10.52 3.36 1.03
CA PHE A 203 -11.61 3.26 0.05
C PHE A 203 -12.24 1.87 0.09
N ILE A 204 -13.57 1.84 0.13
CA ILE A 204 -14.32 0.58 0.11
C ILE A 204 -14.07 -0.15 -1.20
N GLY A 205 -13.66 -1.41 -1.08
CA GLY A 205 -13.38 -2.22 -2.24
C GLY A 205 -11.92 -2.20 -2.71
N GLU A 206 -11.11 -1.28 -2.21
CA GLU A 206 -9.70 -1.13 -2.52
C GLU A 206 -8.79 -1.76 -1.44
N PRO A 207 -7.50 -1.99 -1.74
CA PRO A 207 -6.51 -2.39 -0.75
C PRO A 207 -6.27 -1.32 0.33
N LEU A 208 -5.73 -1.73 1.48
CA LEU A 208 -5.41 -0.81 2.59
C LEU A 208 -4.37 0.25 2.23
N ASN A 209 -3.37 -0.11 1.42
CA ASN A 209 -2.17 0.70 1.17
C ASN A 209 -2.17 1.30 -0.23
N VAL A 210 -3.31 1.87 -0.65
CA VAL A 210 -3.43 2.54 -1.95
C VAL A 210 -2.66 3.86 -1.95
N LEU A 211 -2.14 4.20 -3.11
CA LEU A 211 -1.58 5.50 -3.43
C LEU A 211 -2.62 6.28 -4.23
N ARG A 212 -3.08 7.37 -3.66
CA ARG A 212 -4.05 8.27 -4.28
C ARG A 212 -3.47 9.68 -4.31
N ASP A 213 -3.38 10.22 -5.50
CA ASP A 213 -2.94 11.60 -5.71
C ASP A 213 -3.39 12.12 -7.07
N TYR A 214 -3.03 13.37 -7.37
CA TYR A 214 -3.22 13.94 -8.68
C TYR A 214 -2.40 13.18 -9.72
N ILE A 215 -2.98 12.92 -10.87
CA ILE A 215 -2.27 12.42 -12.04
C ILE A 215 -1.92 13.63 -12.90
N HIS A 216 -0.63 13.83 -13.16
CA HIS A 216 -0.17 14.91 -14.01
C HIS A 216 -0.40 14.59 -15.51
N THR A 217 -0.44 15.63 -16.30
CA THR A 217 -0.43 15.55 -17.78
C THR A 217 1.01 15.33 -18.28
N ASP A 218 1.17 15.22 -19.59
CA ASP A 218 2.44 15.47 -20.24
C ASP A 218 2.82 16.96 -20.09
N VAL A 219 4.03 17.32 -20.54
CA VAL A 219 4.49 18.71 -20.53
C VAL A 219 3.62 19.56 -21.45
N ILE A 220 3.21 20.72 -20.98
CA ILE A 220 2.50 21.71 -21.80
C ILE A 220 3.48 22.23 -22.86
N THR A 221 3.19 21.99 -24.11
CA THR A 221 4.01 22.41 -25.25
C THR A 221 3.46 23.64 -25.91
N ASP A 222 4.16 24.18 -26.92
CA ASP A 222 3.67 25.20 -27.86
C ASP A 222 2.36 24.79 -28.59
N LYS A 223 2.10 23.46 -28.66
CA LYS A 223 0.87 22.88 -29.23
C LYS A 223 -0.24 22.66 -28.20
N GLY A 224 0.04 22.88 -26.94
CA GLY A 224 -0.88 22.61 -25.81
C GLY A 224 -0.57 21.33 -25.07
N VAL A 225 -1.58 20.78 -24.39
CA VAL A 225 -1.50 19.56 -23.57
C VAL A 225 -2.80 18.78 -23.64
N THR A 226 -2.71 17.47 -23.50
CA THR A 226 -3.87 16.60 -23.36
C THR A 226 -4.12 16.32 -21.87
N MET A 227 -5.32 16.65 -21.40
CA MET A 227 -5.81 16.27 -20.08
C MET A 227 -6.66 15.00 -20.17
N HIS A 228 -6.40 14.04 -19.29
CA HIS A 228 -7.21 12.83 -19.16
C HIS A 228 -8.33 13.09 -18.17
N THR A 229 -9.55 12.86 -18.58
CA THR A 229 -10.73 13.02 -17.72
C THR A 229 -11.53 11.70 -17.64
N LYS A 230 -12.46 11.60 -16.70
CA LYS A 230 -13.36 10.44 -16.59
C LYS A 230 -14.21 10.21 -17.86
N ASP A 231 -14.43 11.27 -18.66
CA ASP A 231 -15.27 11.25 -19.85
C ASP A 231 -14.44 11.11 -21.15
N GLY A 232 -13.10 11.04 -21.04
CA GLY A 232 -12.16 10.90 -22.13
C GLY A 232 -11.10 12.00 -22.17
N ASP A 233 -10.26 11.94 -23.17
CA ASP A 233 -9.12 12.85 -23.33
C ASP A 233 -9.56 14.15 -23.99
N ILE A 234 -9.12 15.28 -23.46
CA ILE A 234 -9.39 16.60 -23.99
C ILE A 234 -8.08 17.34 -24.22
N HIS A 235 -7.87 17.79 -25.44
CA HIS A 235 -6.71 18.60 -25.79
C HIS A 235 -7.01 20.08 -25.60
N TYR A 236 -6.12 20.78 -24.89
CA TYR A 236 -6.20 22.23 -24.65
C TYR A 236 -4.95 22.91 -25.13
N THR A 237 -5.12 24.00 -25.87
CA THR A 237 -4.06 24.99 -26.06
C THR A 237 -3.84 25.78 -24.75
N LEU A 238 -2.71 26.48 -24.65
CA LEU A 238 -2.42 27.30 -23.46
C LEU A 238 -3.51 28.38 -23.25
N GLN A 239 -4.04 28.95 -24.35
CA GLN A 239 -5.11 29.96 -24.30
C GLN A 239 -6.42 29.36 -23.74
N GLU A 240 -6.78 28.15 -24.15
CA GLU A 240 -7.97 27.45 -23.67
C GLU A 240 -7.85 27.06 -22.22
N LEU A 241 -6.63 26.67 -21.75
CA LEU A 241 -6.38 26.43 -20.33
C LEU A 241 -6.64 27.69 -19.50
N TYR A 242 -6.15 28.84 -19.94
CA TYR A 242 -6.43 30.10 -19.25
C TYR A 242 -7.92 30.46 -19.28
N ALA A 243 -8.60 30.22 -20.38
CA ALA A 243 -10.02 30.51 -20.52
C ALA A 243 -10.88 29.61 -19.59
N LYS A 244 -10.53 28.32 -19.47
CA LYS A 244 -11.27 27.36 -18.65
C LYS A 244 -10.95 27.49 -17.15
N TYR A 245 -9.68 27.50 -16.78
CA TYR A 245 -9.24 27.42 -15.39
C TYR A 245 -8.86 28.78 -14.77
N GLY A 246 -8.80 29.83 -15.59
CA GLY A 246 -8.43 31.18 -15.15
C GLY A 246 -6.93 31.34 -14.88
N SER A 247 -6.56 32.56 -14.49
CA SER A 247 -5.16 32.95 -14.21
C SER A 247 -4.62 32.45 -12.87
N LYS A 248 -5.47 31.81 -12.06
CA LYS A 248 -5.09 31.28 -10.74
C LYS A 248 -3.95 30.27 -10.83
N TYR A 249 -3.93 29.47 -11.89
CA TYR A 249 -3.00 28.36 -12.06
C TYR A 249 -1.71 28.74 -12.81
N LYS A 250 -1.61 29.97 -13.35
CA LYS A 250 -0.40 30.51 -14.02
C LYS A 250 0.22 29.53 -15.03
N TRP A 251 -0.61 29.02 -15.95
CA TRP A 251 -0.17 28.09 -16.97
C TRP A 251 0.93 28.68 -17.87
N TYR A 252 1.95 27.92 -18.19
CA TYR A 252 2.99 28.32 -19.15
C TYR A 252 3.57 27.10 -19.90
N GLU A 253 4.14 27.36 -21.04
CA GLU A 253 4.85 26.37 -21.85
C GLU A 253 6.04 25.78 -21.10
N GLY A 254 6.19 24.47 -21.15
CA GLY A 254 7.21 23.73 -20.40
C GLY A 254 6.79 23.31 -18.99
N GLN A 255 5.59 23.65 -18.55
CA GLN A 255 5.04 23.22 -17.27
C GLN A 255 4.31 21.88 -17.40
N ILE A 256 4.21 21.13 -16.30
CA ILE A 256 3.28 20.01 -16.15
C ILE A 256 1.98 20.53 -15.54
N ALA A 257 0.84 20.13 -16.09
CA ALA A 257 -0.48 20.34 -15.50
C ALA A 257 -0.95 19.10 -14.73
N VAL A 258 -2.02 19.25 -14.01
CA VAL A 258 -2.75 18.16 -13.34
C VAL A 258 -4.06 17.91 -14.10
N ASN A 259 -4.43 16.67 -14.25
CA ASN A 259 -5.70 16.30 -14.85
C ASN A 259 -6.88 16.76 -13.97
N ASP A 260 -7.82 17.47 -14.59
CA ASP A 260 -9.15 17.74 -14.05
C ASP A 260 -10.01 16.50 -14.32
N TRP A 261 -9.93 15.52 -13.39
CA TRP A 261 -10.52 14.20 -13.61
C TRP A 261 -12.04 14.25 -13.75
N ASN A 262 -12.70 15.05 -12.92
CA ASN A 262 -14.15 15.19 -12.95
C ASN A 262 -14.63 16.20 -14.01
N ASN A 263 -13.71 16.97 -14.63
CA ASN A 263 -13.92 17.95 -15.71
C ASN A 263 -14.83 19.12 -15.28
N ASP A 264 -14.78 19.52 -14.01
CA ASP A 264 -15.58 20.63 -13.47
C ASP A 264 -14.96 22.03 -13.63
N GLY A 265 -13.74 22.10 -14.17
CA GLY A 265 -12.97 23.33 -14.36
C GLY A 265 -12.24 23.83 -13.11
N LYS A 266 -12.09 22.96 -12.12
CA LYS A 266 -11.31 23.24 -10.90
C LYS A 266 -10.41 22.05 -10.60
N ILE A 267 -9.25 22.31 -10.04
CA ILE A 267 -8.38 21.25 -9.53
C ILE A 267 -8.58 21.17 -8.01
N THR A 268 -9.17 20.10 -7.56
CA THR A 268 -9.55 19.85 -6.16
C THR A 268 -9.17 18.44 -5.73
N ASP A 269 -9.41 18.08 -4.46
CA ASP A 269 -9.19 16.71 -3.97
C ASP A 269 -10.05 15.65 -4.70
N GLU A 270 -11.10 16.06 -5.39
CA GLU A 270 -11.96 15.17 -6.18
C GLU A 270 -11.28 14.67 -7.46
N ASP A 271 -10.22 15.38 -7.92
CA ASP A 271 -9.44 15.00 -9.10
C ASP A 271 -8.34 13.99 -8.79
N LYS A 272 -8.11 13.71 -7.51
CA LYS A 272 -7.14 12.70 -7.11
C LYS A 272 -7.65 11.30 -7.42
N GLN A 273 -6.79 10.49 -8.01
CA GLN A 273 -7.08 9.13 -8.44
C GLN A 273 -6.21 8.12 -7.70
N ILE A 274 -6.74 6.90 -7.52
CA ILE A 274 -5.94 5.76 -7.07
C ILE A 274 -5.16 5.26 -8.29
N TYR A 275 -3.83 5.37 -8.22
CA TYR A 275 -2.96 4.96 -9.33
C TYR A 275 -2.10 3.74 -8.99
N GLY A 276 -2.04 3.34 -7.73
CA GLY A 276 -1.24 2.19 -7.33
C GLY A 276 -1.45 1.76 -5.88
N CYS A 277 -0.66 0.79 -5.49
CA CYS A 277 -0.62 0.26 -4.13
C CYS A 277 0.83 -0.01 -3.74
N THR A 278 1.20 0.28 -2.50
CA THR A 278 2.55 -0.03 -2.00
C THR A 278 2.76 -1.51 -1.71
N ASP A 279 1.68 -2.29 -1.62
CA ASP A 279 1.77 -3.72 -1.46
C ASP A 279 2.10 -4.39 -2.81
N PRO A 280 3.02 -5.36 -2.83
CA PRO A 280 3.34 -6.08 -4.05
C PRO A 280 2.14 -6.92 -4.51
N LYS A 281 1.92 -6.99 -5.83
CA LYS A 281 0.92 -7.88 -6.42
C LYS A 281 1.27 -9.36 -6.19
N TRP A 282 2.57 -9.67 -6.17
CA TRP A 282 3.09 -10.97 -5.81
C TRP A 282 4.55 -10.89 -5.32
N VAL A 283 4.94 -11.90 -4.56
CA VAL A 283 6.29 -12.07 -4.03
C VAL A 283 6.80 -13.43 -4.47
N GLY A 284 8.05 -13.52 -4.86
CA GLY A 284 8.66 -14.78 -5.26
C GLY A 284 10.11 -14.90 -4.85
N SER A 285 10.56 -16.14 -4.71
CA SER A 285 11.98 -16.43 -4.53
C SER A 285 12.38 -17.69 -5.29
N LEU A 286 13.59 -17.69 -5.77
CA LEU A 286 14.29 -18.83 -6.36
C LEU A 286 15.56 -19.05 -5.59
N SER A 287 15.77 -20.26 -5.09
CA SER A 287 17.01 -20.66 -4.41
C SER A 287 17.61 -21.87 -5.11
N SER A 288 18.86 -21.78 -5.49
CA SER A 288 19.63 -22.86 -6.12
C SER A 288 20.82 -23.21 -5.23
N ASN A 289 20.86 -24.45 -4.75
CA ASN A 289 21.91 -24.96 -3.88
C ASN A 289 22.62 -26.12 -4.59
N MET A 290 23.94 -26.00 -4.73
CA MET A 290 24.79 -26.98 -5.38
C MET A 290 25.92 -27.39 -4.45
N TYR A 291 26.15 -28.68 -4.39
CA TYR A 291 27.31 -29.27 -3.70
C TYR A 291 28.12 -30.07 -4.70
N TYR A 292 29.44 -29.83 -4.75
CA TYR A 292 30.35 -30.56 -5.59
C TYR A 292 31.64 -30.85 -4.87
N LYS A 293 31.91 -32.13 -4.54
CA LYS A 293 33.21 -32.60 -3.96
C LYS A 293 33.73 -31.76 -2.79
N GLY A 294 32.89 -31.35 -1.87
CA GLY A 294 33.25 -30.53 -0.70
C GLY A 294 33.13 -29.02 -0.90
N PHE A 295 32.70 -28.55 -2.08
CA PHE A 295 32.38 -27.15 -2.33
C PHE A 295 30.86 -26.96 -2.31
N ASP A 296 30.38 -25.96 -1.58
CA ASP A 296 29.00 -25.54 -1.52
C ASP A 296 28.83 -24.23 -2.27
N PHE A 297 27.83 -24.17 -3.15
CA PHE A 297 27.47 -22.94 -3.87
C PHE A 297 25.98 -22.72 -3.74
N SER A 298 25.60 -21.56 -3.24
CA SER A 298 24.19 -21.17 -3.06
C SER A 298 23.91 -19.81 -3.66
N VAL A 299 22.82 -19.72 -4.43
CA VAL A 299 22.28 -18.46 -4.96
C VAL A 299 20.82 -18.35 -4.58
N MET A 300 20.41 -17.20 -4.07
CA MET A 300 19.04 -16.87 -3.80
C MET A 300 18.65 -15.57 -4.50
N ILE A 301 17.56 -15.62 -5.26
CA ILE A 301 16.93 -14.47 -5.88
C ILE A 301 15.58 -14.26 -5.21
N TYR A 302 15.35 -13.05 -4.73
CA TYR A 302 14.08 -12.66 -4.14
C TYR A 302 13.50 -11.47 -4.90
N THR A 303 12.20 -11.50 -5.17
CA THR A 303 11.53 -10.44 -5.92
C THR A 303 10.18 -10.09 -5.33
N LYS A 304 9.87 -8.80 -5.36
CA LYS A 304 8.53 -8.24 -5.14
C LYS A 304 8.11 -7.53 -6.41
N GLN A 305 6.94 -7.82 -6.92
CA GLN A 305 6.50 -7.30 -8.21
C GLN A 305 5.15 -6.61 -8.15
N GLY A 306 5.00 -5.57 -8.98
CA GLY A 306 3.75 -4.83 -9.13
C GLY A 306 3.39 -3.93 -7.95
N GLN A 307 4.36 -3.61 -7.09
CA GLN A 307 4.22 -2.58 -6.06
C GLN A 307 4.61 -1.21 -6.63
N TRP A 308 4.02 -0.18 -6.08
CA TRP A 308 4.43 1.20 -6.30
C TRP A 308 5.27 1.69 -5.14
N ALA A 309 6.28 2.49 -5.42
CA ALA A 309 7.11 3.10 -4.40
C ALA A 309 7.35 4.58 -4.73
N ARG A 310 7.24 5.43 -3.72
CA ARG A 310 7.61 6.83 -3.84
C ARG A 310 9.13 6.96 -3.75
N SER A 311 9.75 7.55 -4.77
CA SER A 311 11.18 7.77 -4.78
C SER A 311 11.55 9.11 -4.14
N TYR A 312 11.82 9.10 -2.85
CA TYR A 312 12.33 10.28 -2.13
C TYR A 312 13.67 10.79 -2.65
N PHE A 313 14.45 9.91 -3.27
CA PHE A 313 15.70 10.31 -3.92
C PHE A 313 15.42 11.26 -5.08
N HIS A 314 14.53 10.89 -5.99
CA HIS A 314 14.15 11.75 -7.10
C HIS A 314 13.53 13.05 -6.61
N ASP A 315 12.62 12.98 -5.65
CA ASP A 315 12.01 14.18 -5.05
C ASP A 315 13.07 15.17 -4.54
N LYS A 316 14.14 14.69 -3.92
CA LYS A 316 15.19 15.55 -3.36
C LYS A 316 16.19 16.08 -4.40
N TYR A 317 16.58 15.26 -5.36
CA TYR A 317 17.64 15.61 -6.30
C TYR A 317 17.14 16.27 -7.59
N MET A 318 15.82 16.31 -7.78
CA MET A 318 15.19 17.01 -8.92
C MET A 318 14.74 18.43 -8.58
N LYS A 319 14.86 18.86 -7.32
CA LYS A 319 14.58 20.25 -6.91
C LYS A 319 15.79 21.13 -7.13
N TRP A 320 15.63 22.17 -7.93
CA TRP A 320 16.68 23.14 -8.19
C TRP A 320 17.09 23.96 -6.97
N SER A 321 16.18 24.19 -6.05
CA SER A 321 16.41 24.99 -4.85
C SER A 321 16.96 24.21 -3.65
N ASP A 322 16.89 22.88 -3.69
CA ASP A 322 17.19 22.03 -2.55
C ASP A 322 18.44 21.20 -2.82
N ARG A 323 19.62 21.61 -2.44
CA ARG A 323 20.92 20.94 -2.65
C ARG A 323 21.55 21.07 -4.06
N GLY A 324 21.16 22.02 -4.81
CA GLY A 324 21.57 22.72 -6.01
C GLY A 324 22.75 22.28 -6.90
N ASN A 325 23.53 21.27 -6.59
CA ASN A 325 24.80 21.07 -7.26
C ASN A 325 24.90 19.82 -8.16
N GLN A 326 23.91 18.93 -8.12
CA GLN A 326 23.92 17.75 -9.00
C GLN A 326 22.49 17.34 -9.31
N HIS A 327 22.11 17.50 -10.56
CA HIS A 327 20.84 16.98 -11.09
C HIS A 327 21.11 15.67 -11.81
N MET A 328 20.11 14.78 -11.77
CA MET A 328 20.12 13.63 -12.66
C MET A 328 20.08 14.12 -14.10
N ALA A 329 20.77 13.44 -15.00
CA ALA A 329 20.63 13.68 -16.42
C ALA A 329 19.17 13.40 -16.84
N MET A 330 18.46 14.43 -17.27
CA MET A 330 17.06 14.37 -17.67
C MET A 330 16.86 15.08 -18.97
N ASP A 331 15.95 14.55 -19.76
CA ASP A 331 15.55 15.13 -21.05
C ASP A 331 14.46 16.18 -20.81
N PHE A 332 14.88 17.42 -20.53
CA PHE A 332 13.97 18.52 -20.26
C PHE A 332 13.35 19.09 -21.52
N TYR A 333 12.08 19.47 -21.44
CA TYR A 333 11.47 20.34 -22.43
C TYR A 333 12.16 21.71 -22.43
N ILE A 334 12.60 22.20 -23.59
CA ILE A 334 13.27 23.50 -23.72
C ILE A 334 12.52 24.30 -24.77
N PRO A 335 11.79 25.37 -24.37
CA PRO A 335 11.11 26.24 -25.32
C PRO A 335 12.09 26.96 -26.25
N LYS A 336 11.69 27.22 -27.49
CA LYS A 336 12.44 28.12 -28.38
C LYS A 336 12.64 29.48 -27.73
N GLY A 337 13.88 29.99 -27.77
CA GLY A 337 14.26 31.24 -27.12
C GLY A 337 14.55 31.14 -25.63
N ALA A 338 14.44 29.98 -25.03
CA ALA A 338 14.86 29.78 -23.65
C ALA A 338 16.38 29.82 -23.47
N PRO A 339 16.92 30.37 -22.37
CA PRO A 339 18.34 30.38 -22.12
C PRO A 339 18.83 28.96 -21.80
N VAL A 340 19.89 28.54 -22.43
CA VAL A 340 20.60 27.26 -22.19
C VAL A 340 22.11 27.51 -22.09
N ILE A 341 22.81 26.61 -21.40
CA ILE A 341 24.28 26.68 -21.32
C ILE A 341 24.89 25.88 -22.48
N ASP A 342 25.69 26.51 -23.28
CA ASP A 342 26.55 25.81 -24.25
C ASP A 342 27.61 25.02 -23.50
N HIS A 343 27.55 23.71 -23.57
CA HIS A 343 28.49 22.82 -22.85
C HIS A 343 29.93 22.92 -23.37
N THR A 344 30.15 23.50 -24.56
CA THR A 344 31.49 23.64 -25.15
C THR A 344 32.18 24.91 -24.67
N THR A 345 31.43 26.02 -24.60
CA THR A 345 31.98 27.33 -24.22
C THR A 345 31.68 27.72 -22.78
N GLY A 346 30.64 27.15 -22.18
CA GLY A 346 30.11 27.54 -20.87
C GLY A 346 29.27 28.80 -20.89
N ASP A 347 29.01 29.36 -22.10
CA ASP A 347 28.23 30.60 -22.25
C ASP A 347 26.73 30.30 -22.23
N ILE A 348 25.95 31.34 -21.86
CA ILE A 348 24.49 31.29 -21.99
C ILE A 348 24.16 31.63 -23.46
N VAL A 349 23.52 30.67 -24.10
CA VAL A 349 22.95 30.82 -25.45
C VAL A 349 21.45 30.63 -25.41
N TYR A 350 20.75 31.02 -26.46
CA TYR A 350 19.30 30.88 -26.55
C TYR A 350 18.93 29.74 -27.51
N ALA A 351 18.01 28.87 -27.10
CA ALA A 351 17.54 27.76 -27.92
C ALA A 351 16.95 28.29 -29.27
N THR A 352 17.46 27.81 -30.36
CA THR A 352 16.99 28.21 -31.71
C THR A 352 15.71 27.50 -32.10
N GLU A 353 15.46 26.31 -31.55
CA GLU A 353 14.29 25.48 -31.80
C GLU A 353 13.76 24.94 -30.47
N THR A 354 12.48 24.53 -30.43
CA THR A 354 11.90 23.84 -29.27
C THR A 354 12.43 22.42 -29.19
N HIS A 355 12.95 22.02 -28.04
CA HIS A 355 13.29 20.63 -27.71
C HIS A 355 12.16 20.00 -26.89
N TYR A 356 11.57 18.92 -27.39
CA TYR A 356 10.44 18.21 -26.76
C TYR A 356 10.94 17.09 -25.83
N GLY A 357 11.45 17.47 -24.67
CA GLY A 357 11.86 16.52 -23.64
C GLY A 357 10.69 16.01 -22.81
N GLU A 358 10.93 14.93 -22.08
CA GLU A 358 9.92 14.27 -21.23
C GLU A 358 9.67 15.00 -19.90
N TYR A 359 10.64 15.82 -19.45
CA TYR A 359 10.56 16.53 -18.17
C TYR A 359 10.23 18.00 -18.36
N PRO A 360 9.55 18.64 -17.38
CA PRO A 360 9.21 20.05 -17.47
C PRO A 360 10.44 20.94 -17.57
N TYR A 361 10.28 22.10 -18.20
CA TYR A 361 11.34 23.11 -18.29
C TYR A 361 11.74 23.59 -16.88
N PRO A 362 13.04 23.57 -16.54
CA PRO A 362 13.52 24.02 -15.25
C PRO A 362 13.22 25.50 -15.02
N ASN A 363 12.43 25.80 -14.00
CA ASN A 363 12.08 27.17 -13.64
C ASN A 363 12.54 27.48 -12.22
N ASN A 364 13.34 28.53 -12.08
CA ASN A 364 13.87 28.98 -10.79
C ASN A 364 12.81 29.52 -9.82
N SER A 365 11.64 29.88 -10.32
CA SER A 365 10.53 30.32 -9.46
C SER A 365 9.76 29.17 -8.82
N ASP A 366 9.96 27.95 -9.31
CA ASP A 366 9.39 26.74 -8.79
C ASP A 366 10.43 25.91 -8.04
N THR A 367 10.12 25.52 -6.84
CA THR A 367 11.03 24.78 -5.96
C THR A 367 11.20 23.31 -6.33
N SER A 368 10.57 22.87 -7.41
CA SER A 368 10.70 21.51 -7.92
C SER A 368 10.58 21.45 -9.42
N ALA A 369 11.18 20.43 -10.04
CA ALA A 369 11.02 20.15 -11.47
C ALA A 369 9.58 19.73 -11.86
N GLY A 370 8.71 19.45 -10.90
CA GLY A 370 7.30 19.21 -11.10
C GLY A 370 6.47 20.47 -11.30
N GLY A 371 7.09 21.66 -11.14
CA GLY A 371 6.45 22.93 -11.43
C GLY A 371 5.30 23.28 -10.50
N TYR A 372 4.19 23.59 -11.06
CA TYR A 372 3.05 24.26 -10.46
C TYR A 372 2.56 23.79 -9.08
N PHE A 373 2.61 22.51 -8.79
CA PHE A 373 2.11 21.95 -7.53
C PHE A 373 3.17 21.80 -6.43
N SER A 374 4.39 22.19 -6.70
CA SER A 374 5.52 21.99 -5.78
C SER A 374 5.37 22.65 -4.42
N ASP A 375 4.79 23.83 -4.39
CA ASP A 375 4.53 24.63 -3.21
C ASP A 375 3.26 24.22 -2.46
N LYS A 376 2.39 23.44 -3.08
CA LYS A 376 1.15 22.94 -2.49
C LYS A 376 1.32 21.70 -1.62
N GLY A 377 2.54 21.23 -1.43
CA GLY A 377 2.85 20.11 -0.54
C GLY A 377 2.40 18.73 -1.02
N SER A 378 1.23 18.63 -1.62
CA SER A 378 0.67 17.37 -2.12
C SER A 378 1.32 16.88 -3.41
N ALA A 379 1.80 17.81 -4.23
CA ALA A 379 2.43 17.48 -5.51
C ALA A 379 3.95 17.29 -5.43
N LYS A 380 4.56 17.47 -4.27
CA LYS A 380 6.00 17.28 -4.11
C LYS A 380 6.38 15.82 -4.34
N GLY A 381 7.03 15.56 -5.45
CA GLY A 381 7.47 14.23 -5.84
C GLY A 381 6.38 13.32 -6.41
N GLU A 382 5.18 13.81 -6.67
CA GLU A 382 4.08 13.04 -7.26
C GLU A 382 4.34 12.68 -8.71
N GLY A 383 4.99 13.55 -9.47
CA GLY A 383 5.48 13.26 -10.82
C GLY A 383 6.56 12.17 -10.89
N PHE A 384 7.06 11.69 -9.75
CA PHE A 384 8.19 10.76 -9.68
C PHE A 384 7.85 9.46 -8.97
N GLN A 385 6.65 8.98 -9.12
CA GLN A 385 6.27 7.69 -8.60
C GLN A 385 6.46 6.61 -9.65
N TYR A 386 7.06 5.50 -9.25
CA TYR A 386 7.41 4.41 -10.15
C TYR A 386 6.70 3.13 -9.78
N GLN A 387 6.20 2.45 -10.79
CA GLN A 387 5.87 1.04 -10.66
C GLN A 387 7.16 0.22 -10.72
N LYS A 388 7.39 -0.67 -9.76
CA LYS A 388 8.49 -1.63 -9.75
C LYS A 388 8.00 -3.06 -9.95
#